data_611b9cc485a9f06fc8e9abd3ebb61fdf
#
_entry.id   611b9cc485a9f06fc8e9abd3ebb61fdf
#
_cell.length_a   1.000
_cell.length_b   1.000
_cell.length_c   1.000
_cell.angle_alpha   90.00
_cell.angle_beta   90.00
_cell.angle_gamma   90.00
#
_symmetry.space_group_name_H-M   'P 1'
#
loop_
_entity.id
_entity.type
_entity.pdbx_description
1 polymer ?
#
loop_
_entity_poly.entity_id
_entity_poly.type
_entity_poly.pdbx_seq_one_letter_code
_entity_poly.pdbx_strand_id
1 'polypeptide(L)'
;MDAPIGVGVIGLSATRGWAATAHLPALRAVPGYEVRALSASSPESARAAAAAHGVPVPCADHVELVGRDDVDLVVVTVKVPEHHRLVVAAIDAGKAVLCEWPLGNGAREADDLVERAQRRGVPSFVGLQARSAPAVRHVRDLVAGGAIGEVLSTSVLATGDRWGATVAPEVAYLLDRSHGATLLTIPFGHAVDALCHVLGEFTEVSATTATRRPSVRTTDGRSVPMTAPDQVAVTGTLEGGAVASVHYRGGRSAGTNFLWEINGSEGDVVVRGTSGHLQYGRVDVLVGRSGGGGLLPSPVPDRFAGTPALADDLGHTVAEAYVQIAADLATGSRSAPTFADGARRHHLLEAVEQAAVTGRRIDLPLAALVP
;
A
#
# COMPACT_ATOMS: atom_id res chain seq x y z
N MET A 1 -11.65 -22.12 -20.68
CA MET A 1 -10.94 -21.39 -19.62
C MET A 1 -9.69 -20.83 -20.30
N ASP A 2 -9.53 -19.53 -20.25
CA ASP A 2 -8.33 -18.89 -20.78
C ASP A 2 -7.10 -19.42 -20.02
N ALA A 3 -5.93 -19.41 -20.67
CA ALA A 3 -4.69 -19.85 -20.03
C ALA A 3 -4.43 -19.03 -18.76
N PRO A 4 -3.88 -19.62 -17.70
CA PRO A 4 -3.56 -18.88 -16.49
C PRO A 4 -2.50 -17.79 -16.74
N ILE A 5 -2.61 -16.67 -16.06
CA ILE A 5 -1.62 -15.58 -16.09
C ILE A 5 -0.32 -16.10 -15.48
N GLY A 6 0.73 -16.17 -16.31
CA GLY A 6 2.07 -16.57 -15.89
C GLY A 6 2.74 -15.47 -15.07
N VAL A 7 3.12 -15.75 -13.84
CA VAL A 7 3.71 -14.77 -12.92
C VAL A 7 5.20 -15.01 -12.72
N GLY A 8 5.99 -13.95 -12.91
CA GLY A 8 7.39 -13.89 -12.54
C GLY A 8 7.59 -13.00 -11.30
N VAL A 9 8.19 -13.54 -10.21
CA VAL A 9 8.38 -12.80 -8.95
C VAL A 9 9.84 -12.38 -8.79
N ILE A 10 10.09 -11.07 -8.70
CA ILE A 10 11.41 -10.50 -8.39
C ILE A 10 11.48 -10.18 -6.89
N GLY A 11 12.40 -10.84 -6.17
CA GLY A 11 12.62 -10.60 -4.74
C GLY A 11 12.04 -11.68 -3.81
N LEU A 12 11.68 -12.86 -4.33
CA LEU A 12 11.22 -13.96 -3.49
C LEU A 12 12.38 -14.58 -2.71
N SER A 13 12.24 -14.68 -1.40
CA SER A 13 13.21 -15.32 -0.50
C SER A 13 12.70 -16.68 -0.01
N ALA A 14 13.60 -17.61 0.24
CA ALA A 14 13.27 -18.94 0.72
C ALA A 14 12.59 -18.96 2.11
N THR A 15 12.86 -17.95 2.96
CA THR A 15 12.49 -18.01 4.38
C THR A 15 11.78 -16.77 4.91
N ARG A 16 11.73 -15.67 4.17
CA ARG A 16 11.24 -14.37 4.68
C ARG A 16 10.82 -13.42 3.56
N GLY A 17 10.29 -12.26 3.97
CA GLY A 17 9.94 -11.16 3.08
C GLY A 17 8.49 -11.19 2.63
N TRP A 18 8.03 -10.05 2.13
CA TRP A 18 6.64 -9.84 1.79
C TRP A 18 6.16 -10.75 0.64
N ALA A 19 7.04 -11.03 -0.33
CA ALA A 19 6.73 -11.98 -1.40
C ALA A 19 6.34 -13.36 -0.87
N ALA A 20 7.12 -13.89 0.08
CA ALA A 20 6.87 -15.21 0.64
C ALA A 20 5.66 -15.27 1.58
N THR A 21 5.42 -14.18 2.34
CA THR A 21 4.37 -14.15 3.38
C THR A 21 3.02 -13.63 2.89
N ALA A 22 2.97 -12.87 1.80
CA ALA A 22 1.73 -12.29 1.30
C ALA A 22 1.45 -12.63 -0.17
N HIS A 23 2.40 -12.35 -1.09
CA HIS A 23 2.13 -12.55 -2.52
C HIS A 23 1.98 -14.03 -2.89
N LEU A 24 2.85 -14.89 -2.42
CA LEU A 24 2.82 -16.29 -2.79
C LEU A 24 1.57 -17.02 -2.28
N PRO A 25 1.14 -16.85 -1.00
CA PRO A 25 -0.17 -17.36 -0.56
C PRO A 25 -1.33 -16.79 -1.35
N ALA A 26 -1.32 -15.49 -1.66
CA ALA A 26 -2.35 -14.82 -2.44
C ALA A 26 -2.46 -15.39 -3.85
N LEU A 27 -1.35 -15.50 -4.59
CA LEU A 27 -1.29 -16.06 -5.95
C LEU A 27 -1.76 -17.53 -6.01
N ARG A 28 -1.54 -18.28 -4.94
CA ARG A 28 -2.03 -19.68 -4.85
C ARG A 28 -3.50 -19.79 -4.52
N ALA A 29 -4.06 -18.81 -3.82
CA ALA A 29 -5.47 -18.79 -3.42
C ALA A 29 -6.39 -18.23 -4.51
N VAL A 30 -5.87 -17.33 -5.36
CA VAL A 30 -6.66 -16.71 -6.43
C VAL A 30 -6.57 -17.54 -7.71
N PRO A 31 -7.70 -18.07 -8.22
CA PRO A 31 -7.71 -18.81 -9.48
C PRO A 31 -7.22 -17.95 -10.66
N GLY A 32 -6.59 -18.59 -11.64
CA GLY A 32 -6.17 -17.94 -12.88
C GLY A 32 -4.75 -17.39 -12.85
N TYR A 33 -3.98 -17.62 -11.78
CA TYR A 33 -2.55 -17.28 -11.71
C TYR A 33 -1.69 -18.54 -11.59
N GLU A 34 -0.49 -18.50 -12.18
CA GLU A 34 0.51 -19.54 -12.02
C GLU A 34 1.91 -18.91 -11.88
N VAL A 35 2.58 -19.15 -10.75
CA VAL A 35 3.95 -18.67 -10.55
C VAL A 35 4.91 -19.54 -11.36
N ARG A 36 5.43 -18.98 -12.46
CA ARG A 36 6.29 -19.65 -13.45
C ARG A 36 7.77 -19.54 -13.12
N ALA A 37 8.18 -18.34 -12.66
CA ALA A 37 9.58 -18.04 -12.46
C ALA A 37 9.77 -17.11 -11.26
N LEU A 38 10.99 -17.13 -10.71
CA LEU A 38 11.43 -16.16 -9.72
C LEU A 38 12.88 -15.73 -9.96
N SER A 39 13.23 -14.55 -9.47
CA SER A 39 14.60 -14.12 -9.28
C SER A 39 14.81 -13.57 -7.86
N ALA A 40 16.05 -13.62 -7.38
CA ALA A 40 16.44 -13.16 -6.05
C ALA A 40 17.75 -12.36 -6.12
N SER A 41 18.37 -12.08 -4.96
CA SER A 41 19.62 -11.30 -4.90
C SER A 41 20.84 -12.00 -5.49
N SER A 42 20.78 -13.33 -5.68
CA SER A 42 21.79 -14.12 -6.37
C SER A 42 21.16 -15.39 -6.96
N PRO A 43 21.81 -16.05 -7.94
CA PRO A 43 21.35 -17.32 -8.49
C PRO A 43 21.19 -18.43 -7.43
N GLU A 44 22.06 -18.44 -6.39
CA GLU A 44 21.98 -19.38 -5.27
C GLU A 44 20.70 -19.14 -4.46
N SER A 45 20.42 -17.87 -4.12
CA SER A 45 19.21 -17.46 -3.40
C SER A 45 17.95 -17.78 -4.22
N ALA A 46 18.01 -17.60 -5.55
CA ALA A 46 16.91 -17.94 -6.45
C ALA A 46 16.62 -19.45 -6.44
N ARG A 47 17.66 -20.30 -6.56
CA ARG A 47 17.50 -21.75 -6.46
C ARG A 47 16.95 -22.19 -5.11
N ALA A 48 17.46 -21.61 -4.02
CA ALA A 48 16.95 -21.91 -2.68
C ALA A 48 15.47 -21.53 -2.51
N ALA A 49 15.08 -20.37 -3.01
CA ALA A 49 13.68 -19.93 -2.98
C ALA A 49 12.78 -20.80 -3.86
N ALA A 50 13.23 -21.17 -5.06
CA ALA A 50 12.50 -22.07 -5.96
C ALA A 50 12.23 -23.42 -5.32
N ALA A 51 13.26 -24.02 -4.72
CA ALA A 51 13.13 -25.30 -4.01
C ALA A 51 12.19 -25.20 -2.79
N ALA A 52 12.30 -24.13 -1.99
CA ALA A 52 11.48 -23.93 -0.79
C ALA A 52 10.00 -23.72 -1.12
N HIS A 53 9.70 -23.08 -2.23
CA HIS A 53 8.33 -22.69 -2.60
C HIS A 53 7.75 -23.47 -3.80
N GLY A 54 8.48 -24.41 -4.38
CA GLY A 54 8.01 -25.19 -5.53
C GLY A 54 7.79 -24.36 -6.81
N VAL A 55 8.60 -23.30 -7.01
CA VAL A 55 8.54 -22.48 -8.24
C VAL A 55 9.40 -23.17 -9.31
N PRO A 56 8.87 -23.40 -10.53
CA PRO A 56 9.56 -24.21 -11.53
C PRO A 56 10.92 -23.64 -11.97
N VAL A 57 11.03 -22.34 -12.16
CA VAL A 57 12.20 -21.72 -12.79
C VAL A 57 12.85 -20.66 -11.88
N PRO A 58 14.03 -20.97 -11.31
CA PRO A 58 14.90 -19.96 -10.68
C PRO A 58 15.75 -19.27 -11.75
N CYS A 59 15.42 -18.03 -12.09
CA CYS A 59 16.20 -17.21 -13.03
C CYS A 59 17.47 -16.68 -12.37
N ALA A 60 18.55 -16.56 -13.13
CA ALA A 60 19.82 -16.04 -12.64
C ALA A 60 19.70 -14.57 -12.19
N ASP A 61 18.89 -13.80 -12.91
CA ASP A 61 18.61 -12.40 -12.61
C ASP A 61 17.23 -11.96 -13.12
N HIS A 62 16.93 -10.67 -12.98
CA HIS A 62 15.67 -10.09 -13.45
C HIS A 62 15.59 -10.01 -14.99
N VAL A 63 16.72 -9.94 -15.71
CA VAL A 63 16.74 -9.84 -17.19
C VAL A 63 16.26 -11.16 -17.79
N GLU A 64 16.79 -12.27 -17.28
CA GLU A 64 16.33 -13.60 -17.68
C GLU A 64 14.84 -13.78 -17.38
N LEU A 65 14.36 -13.33 -16.19
CA LEU A 65 12.96 -13.46 -15.81
C LEU A 65 12.03 -12.69 -16.74
N VAL A 66 12.31 -11.40 -17.02
CA VAL A 66 11.43 -10.58 -17.88
C VAL A 66 11.48 -10.99 -19.34
N GLY A 67 12.56 -11.64 -19.78
CA GLY A 67 12.71 -12.16 -21.14
C GLY A 67 11.94 -13.46 -21.42
N ARG A 68 11.25 -14.05 -20.45
CA ARG A 68 10.51 -15.30 -20.61
C ARG A 68 9.18 -15.08 -21.28
N ASP A 69 8.85 -15.91 -22.27
CA ASP A 69 7.57 -15.87 -23.00
C ASP A 69 6.39 -16.38 -22.15
N ASP A 70 6.66 -17.23 -21.14
CA ASP A 70 5.63 -17.78 -20.24
C ASP A 70 5.36 -16.92 -18.99
N VAL A 71 5.92 -15.70 -18.92
CA VAL A 71 5.65 -14.70 -17.89
C VAL A 71 4.85 -13.55 -18.51
N ASP A 72 3.64 -13.34 -18.02
CA ASP A 72 2.73 -12.27 -18.43
C ASP A 72 2.77 -11.09 -17.46
N LEU A 73 2.84 -11.37 -16.16
CA LEU A 73 2.86 -10.39 -15.06
C LEU A 73 4.16 -10.51 -14.26
N VAL A 74 4.88 -9.41 -14.14
CA VAL A 74 6.07 -9.30 -13.28
C VAL A 74 5.68 -8.64 -11.97
N VAL A 75 5.99 -9.30 -10.85
CA VAL A 75 5.74 -8.81 -9.49
C VAL A 75 7.06 -8.39 -8.84
N VAL A 76 7.21 -7.10 -8.52
CA VAL A 76 8.43 -6.53 -7.94
C VAL A 76 8.23 -6.31 -6.44
N THR A 77 8.98 -7.05 -5.61
CA THR A 77 8.81 -7.11 -4.14
C THR A 77 10.13 -6.92 -3.38
N VAL A 78 11.00 -6.11 -3.89
CA VAL A 78 12.31 -5.79 -3.32
C VAL A 78 12.28 -4.54 -2.45
N LYS A 79 13.43 -4.03 -2.03
CA LYS A 79 13.52 -2.73 -1.36
C LYS A 79 13.32 -1.57 -2.35
N VAL A 80 12.68 -0.49 -1.90
CA VAL A 80 12.29 0.67 -2.71
C VAL A 80 13.39 1.22 -3.62
N PRO A 81 14.66 1.36 -3.21
CA PRO A 81 15.71 1.87 -4.10
C PRO A 81 15.96 1.04 -5.37
N GLU A 82 15.51 -0.22 -5.38
CA GLU A 82 15.64 -1.11 -6.54
C GLU A 82 14.40 -1.12 -7.43
N HIS A 83 13.27 -0.55 -6.99
CA HIS A 83 11.99 -0.62 -7.72
C HIS A 83 12.12 -0.05 -9.11
N HIS A 84 12.57 1.19 -9.25
CA HIS A 84 12.64 1.89 -10.52
C HIS A 84 13.34 1.06 -11.60
N ARG A 85 14.57 0.60 -11.32
CA ARG A 85 15.38 -0.18 -12.29
C ARG A 85 14.71 -1.48 -12.74
N LEU A 86 14.09 -2.20 -11.78
CA LEU A 86 13.46 -3.50 -12.04
C LEU A 86 12.13 -3.36 -12.76
N VAL A 87 11.35 -2.33 -12.41
CA VAL A 87 10.09 -2.01 -13.08
C VAL A 87 10.34 -1.56 -14.52
N VAL A 88 11.35 -0.71 -14.76
CA VAL A 88 11.76 -0.30 -16.11
C VAL A 88 12.10 -1.51 -16.97
N ALA A 89 12.87 -2.48 -16.45
CA ALA A 89 13.19 -3.70 -17.20
C ALA A 89 11.94 -4.51 -17.59
N ALA A 90 10.95 -4.62 -16.71
CA ALA A 90 9.69 -5.31 -17.00
C ALA A 90 8.84 -4.55 -18.05
N ILE A 91 8.73 -3.22 -17.93
CA ILE A 91 8.03 -2.36 -18.90
C ILE A 91 8.69 -2.47 -20.29
N ASP A 92 10.02 -2.39 -20.35
CA ASP A 92 10.78 -2.47 -21.62
C ASP A 92 10.62 -3.84 -22.29
N ALA A 93 10.45 -4.92 -21.52
CA ALA A 93 10.11 -6.25 -22.01
C ALA A 93 8.63 -6.41 -22.39
N GLY A 94 7.79 -5.39 -22.24
CA GLY A 94 6.36 -5.42 -22.59
C GLY A 94 5.50 -6.23 -21.62
N LYS A 95 5.97 -6.48 -20.39
CA LYS A 95 5.24 -7.27 -19.39
C LYS A 95 4.30 -6.39 -18.58
N ALA A 96 3.12 -6.89 -18.22
CA ALA A 96 2.33 -6.28 -17.16
C ALA A 96 3.15 -6.27 -15.85
N VAL A 97 3.00 -5.21 -15.04
CA VAL A 97 3.83 -5.04 -13.83
C VAL A 97 2.95 -4.75 -12.61
N LEU A 98 3.20 -5.47 -11.52
CA LEU A 98 2.80 -5.10 -10.17
C LEU A 98 4.06 -4.74 -9.37
N CYS A 99 4.19 -3.47 -8.97
CA CYS A 99 5.26 -3.04 -8.07
C CYS A 99 4.68 -2.80 -6.68
N GLU A 100 5.36 -3.30 -5.64
CA GLU A 100 4.99 -2.98 -4.25
C GLU A 100 5.09 -1.48 -3.98
N TRP A 101 4.31 -1.03 -2.99
CA TRP A 101 4.34 0.34 -2.50
C TRP A 101 5.48 0.54 -1.47
N PRO A 102 6.20 1.66 -1.49
CA PRO A 102 6.17 2.81 -2.42
C PRO A 102 6.60 2.47 -3.86
N LEU A 103 5.95 3.05 -4.87
CA LEU A 103 6.20 2.75 -6.28
C LEU A 103 7.65 3.04 -6.71
N GLY A 104 8.23 4.11 -6.19
CA GLY A 104 9.62 4.52 -6.40
C GLY A 104 10.17 5.24 -5.18
N ASN A 105 11.42 5.68 -5.24
CA ASN A 105 12.04 6.48 -4.20
C ASN A 105 11.76 7.98 -4.43
N GLY A 106 10.50 8.38 -4.25
CA GLY A 106 9.98 9.73 -4.43
C GLY A 106 9.14 9.90 -5.70
N ALA A 107 8.51 11.08 -5.86
CA ALA A 107 7.58 11.37 -6.94
C ALA A 107 8.22 11.29 -8.32
N ARG A 108 9.46 11.78 -8.48
CA ARG A 108 10.16 11.77 -9.77
C ARG A 108 10.33 10.38 -10.37
N GLU A 109 10.67 9.36 -9.55
CA GLU A 109 10.77 7.98 -10.05
C GLU A 109 9.39 7.43 -10.38
N ALA A 110 8.38 7.73 -9.56
CA ALA A 110 7.01 7.30 -9.81
C ALA A 110 6.45 7.88 -11.12
N ASP A 111 6.69 9.18 -11.40
CA ASP A 111 6.26 9.83 -12.64
C ASP A 111 6.94 9.22 -13.88
N ASP A 112 8.25 8.97 -13.83
CA ASP A 112 8.98 8.31 -14.93
C ASP A 112 8.42 6.90 -15.21
N LEU A 113 8.05 6.15 -14.16
CA LEU A 113 7.45 4.83 -14.32
C LEU A 113 6.04 4.89 -14.96
N VAL A 114 5.22 5.86 -14.55
CA VAL A 114 3.90 6.11 -15.16
C VAL A 114 4.07 6.42 -16.65
N GLU A 115 4.94 7.38 -16.99
CA GLU A 115 5.18 7.80 -18.37
C GLU A 115 5.68 6.66 -19.25
N ARG A 116 6.60 5.84 -18.75
CA ARG A 116 7.11 4.66 -19.47
C ARG A 116 6.03 3.62 -19.71
N ALA A 117 5.25 3.28 -18.68
CA ALA A 117 4.17 2.30 -18.80
C ALA A 117 3.12 2.76 -19.82
N GLN A 118 2.74 4.04 -19.79
CA GLN A 118 1.81 4.63 -20.74
C GLN A 118 2.35 4.60 -22.19
N ARG A 119 3.62 5.04 -22.40
CA ARG A 119 4.23 5.01 -23.74
C ARG A 119 4.33 3.60 -24.32
N ARG A 120 4.53 2.60 -23.49
CA ARG A 120 4.62 1.20 -23.90
C ARG A 120 3.25 0.50 -23.98
N GLY A 121 2.20 1.13 -23.42
CA GLY A 121 0.86 0.54 -23.38
C GLY A 121 0.78 -0.72 -22.51
N VAL A 122 1.64 -0.84 -21.48
CA VAL A 122 1.64 -2.01 -20.59
C VAL A 122 0.76 -1.78 -19.37
N PRO A 123 -0.06 -2.75 -18.94
CA PRO A 123 -0.82 -2.68 -17.69
C PRO A 123 0.14 -2.57 -16.50
N SER A 124 -0.14 -1.60 -15.60
CA SER A 124 0.75 -1.32 -14.48
C SER A 124 -0.03 -1.08 -13.20
N PHE A 125 0.32 -1.84 -12.16
CA PHE A 125 -0.36 -1.87 -10.87
C PHE A 125 0.61 -1.59 -9.73
N VAL A 126 0.12 -0.96 -8.66
CA VAL A 126 0.91 -0.66 -7.47
C VAL A 126 0.33 -1.33 -6.23
N GLY A 127 1.19 -1.77 -5.32
CA GLY A 127 0.82 -2.47 -4.08
C GLY A 127 0.13 -1.60 -3.02
N LEU A 128 -0.83 -0.75 -3.41
CA LEU A 128 -1.69 0.02 -2.50
C LEU A 128 -2.92 -0.81 -2.08
N GLN A 129 -2.69 -2.03 -1.63
CA GLN A 129 -3.71 -3.05 -1.36
C GLN A 129 -4.71 -2.69 -0.26
N ALA A 130 -4.50 -1.61 0.51
CA ALA A 130 -5.52 -1.12 1.44
C ALA A 130 -6.84 -0.77 0.74
N ARG A 131 -6.79 -0.27 -0.53
CA ARG A 131 -8.00 -0.02 -1.34
C ARG A 131 -8.78 -1.30 -1.63
N SER A 132 -8.09 -2.43 -1.75
CA SER A 132 -8.68 -3.74 -2.03
C SER A 132 -9.24 -4.41 -0.78
N ALA A 133 -8.91 -3.92 0.42
CA ALA A 133 -9.39 -4.48 1.67
C ALA A 133 -10.93 -4.47 1.73
N PRO A 134 -11.59 -5.60 2.04
CA PRO A 134 -13.05 -5.69 2.10
C PRO A 134 -13.68 -4.62 2.97
N ALA A 135 -13.09 -4.30 4.13
CA ALA A 135 -13.58 -3.26 5.03
C ALA A 135 -13.53 -1.86 4.38
N VAL A 136 -12.45 -1.52 3.66
CA VAL A 136 -12.31 -0.22 2.98
C VAL A 136 -13.32 -0.09 1.84
N ARG A 137 -13.51 -1.16 1.06
CA ARG A 137 -14.54 -1.22 0.01
C ARG A 137 -15.95 -1.06 0.58
N HIS A 138 -16.23 -1.68 1.73
CA HIS A 138 -17.50 -1.52 2.43
C HIS A 138 -17.71 -0.07 2.91
N VAL A 139 -16.70 0.54 3.54
CA VAL A 139 -16.76 1.96 3.97
C VAL A 139 -17.01 2.87 2.77
N ARG A 140 -16.36 2.62 1.64
CA ARG A 140 -16.58 3.38 0.41
C ARG A 140 -18.04 3.27 -0.07
N ASP A 141 -18.60 2.07 -0.07
CA ASP A 141 -20.00 1.87 -0.46
C ASP A 141 -20.98 2.55 0.51
N LEU A 142 -20.70 2.54 1.82
CA LEU A 142 -21.51 3.25 2.83
C LEU A 142 -21.52 4.75 2.56
N VAL A 143 -20.34 5.36 2.35
CA VAL A 143 -20.22 6.78 2.07
C VAL A 143 -20.87 7.14 0.74
N ALA A 144 -20.54 6.43 -0.33
CA ALA A 144 -21.10 6.68 -1.67
C ALA A 144 -22.61 6.45 -1.73
N GLY A 145 -23.13 5.54 -0.91
CA GLY A 145 -24.57 5.26 -0.75
C GLY A 145 -25.30 6.26 0.13
N GLY A 146 -24.64 7.29 0.66
CA GLY A 146 -25.23 8.32 1.49
C GLY A 146 -25.63 7.87 2.91
N ALA A 147 -25.02 6.80 3.42
CA ALA A 147 -25.38 6.23 4.74
C ALA A 147 -25.19 7.22 5.92
N ILE A 148 -24.33 8.24 5.74
CA ILE A 148 -24.02 9.27 6.73
C ILE A 148 -24.31 10.70 6.25
N GLY A 149 -24.95 10.84 5.09
CA GLY A 149 -25.19 12.15 4.45
C GLY A 149 -23.90 12.73 3.85
N GLU A 150 -23.80 14.07 3.83
CA GLU A 150 -22.60 14.79 3.38
C GLU A 150 -21.45 14.61 4.37
N VAL A 151 -20.25 14.27 3.87
CA VAL A 151 -19.06 14.14 4.73
C VAL A 151 -18.55 15.52 5.13
N LEU A 152 -18.51 15.77 6.43
CA LEU A 152 -18.10 17.06 7.01
C LEU A 152 -16.64 17.05 7.44
N SER A 153 -16.19 15.95 8.04
CA SER A 153 -14.81 15.80 8.48
C SER A 153 -14.37 14.34 8.57
N THR A 154 -13.05 14.12 8.64
CA THR A 154 -12.47 12.81 8.88
C THR A 154 -11.22 12.92 9.73
N SER A 155 -10.99 11.93 10.60
CA SER A 155 -9.82 11.87 11.48
C SER A 155 -9.23 10.47 11.50
N VAL A 156 -7.89 10.38 11.34
CA VAL A 156 -7.14 9.12 11.51
C VAL A 156 -6.13 9.28 12.64
N LEU A 157 -6.14 8.37 13.59
CA LEU A 157 -5.13 8.23 14.63
C LEU A 157 -4.55 6.82 14.58
N ALA A 158 -3.24 6.70 14.27
CA ALA A 158 -2.65 5.39 14.09
C ALA A 158 -1.18 5.31 14.54
N THR A 159 -0.63 4.09 14.49
CA THR A 159 0.74 3.79 14.92
C THR A 159 1.49 2.99 13.86
N GLY A 160 2.82 3.06 13.86
CA GLY A 160 3.70 2.24 13.01
C GLY A 160 4.67 1.45 13.87
N ASP A 161 4.45 0.15 14.00
CA ASP A 161 5.15 -0.73 14.94
C ASP A 161 6.67 -0.70 14.78
N ARG A 162 7.16 -0.63 13.52
CA ARG A 162 8.59 -0.72 13.18
C ARG A 162 9.40 0.55 13.42
N TRP A 163 8.74 1.66 13.76
CA TRP A 163 9.37 2.96 14.07
C TRP A 163 9.30 3.29 15.57
N GLY A 164 9.26 2.25 16.42
CA GLY A 164 9.24 2.34 17.87
C GLY A 164 10.64 2.40 18.50
N ALA A 165 10.71 2.04 19.79
CA ALA A 165 11.96 2.03 20.57
C ALA A 165 12.89 0.86 20.19
N THR A 166 12.34 -0.20 19.58
CA THR A 166 13.08 -1.40 19.15
C THR A 166 12.67 -1.82 17.77
N VAL A 167 13.60 -2.42 17.02
CA VAL A 167 13.37 -2.92 15.66
C VAL A 167 14.17 -4.21 15.43
N ALA A 168 13.63 -5.11 14.61
CA ALA A 168 14.38 -6.27 14.17
C ALA A 168 15.50 -5.87 13.18
N PRO A 169 16.71 -6.46 13.25
CA PRO A 169 17.85 -6.07 12.43
C PRO A 169 17.57 -6.05 10.92
N GLU A 170 16.81 -7.01 10.43
CA GLU A 170 16.48 -7.20 9.01
C GLU A 170 15.59 -6.09 8.43
N VAL A 171 14.89 -5.34 9.29
CA VAL A 171 14.03 -4.21 8.89
C VAL A 171 14.56 -2.86 9.38
N ALA A 172 15.78 -2.80 9.96
CA ALA A 172 16.39 -1.55 10.42
C ALA A 172 16.61 -0.53 9.29
N TYR A 173 16.68 -0.95 8.03
CA TYR A 173 16.75 -0.05 6.87
C TYR A 173 15.54 0.90 6.77
N LEU A 174 14.39 0.57 7.38
CA LEU A 174 13.20 1.43 7.45
C LEU A 174 13.40 2.69 8.30
N LEU A 175 14.47 2.74 9.09
CA LEU A 175 14.80 3.87 9.96
C LEU A 175 15.56 4.97 9.19
N ASP A 176 16.10 4.65 8.00
CA ASP A 176 16.80 5.60 7.15
C ASP A 176 15.85 6.16 6.06
N ARG A 177 15.62 7.48 6.13
CA ARG A 177 14.76 8.18 5.17
C ARG A 177 15.22 8.05 3.71
N SER A 178 16.52 7.88 3.47
CA SER A 178 17.08 7.77 2.13
C SER A 178 16.61 6.52 1.37
N HIS A 179 16.14 5.50 2.10
CA HIS A 179 15.61 4.28 1.50
C HIS A 179 14.15 4.39 1.02
N GLY A 180 13.48 5.53 1.25
CA GLY A 180 12.11 5.76 0.78
C GLY A 180 11.01 4.95 1.49
N ALA A 181 11.37 4.01 2.37
CA ALA A 181 10.46 3.15 3.10
C ALA A 181 10.37 3.57 4.58
N THR A 182 9.50 4.53 4.90
CA THR A 182 9.41 5.19 6.22
C THR A 182 8.01 5.08 6.85
N LEU A 183 7.83 5.60 8.06
CA LEU A 183 6.51 5.76 8.68
C LEU A 183 5.56 6.59 7.79
N LEU A 184 6.09 7.64 7.16
CA LEU A 184 5.33 8.50 6.25
C LEU A 184 4.92 7.74 4.99
N THR A 185 5.84 7.03 4.35
CA THR A 185 5.55 6.40 3.07
C THR A 185 4.77 5.10 3.20
N ILE A 186 5.05 4.26 4.20
CA ILE A 186 4.42 2.93 4.31
C ILE A 186 3.08 3.00 5.08
N PRO A 187 3.00 3.01 6.43
CA PRO A 187 1.68 2.89 7.07
C PRO A 187 0.82 4.14 6.88
N PHE A 188 1.39 5.34 6.95
CA PHE A 188 0.64 6.56 6.65
C PHE A 188 0.23 6.58 5.18
N GLY A 189 1.14 6.27 4.23
CA GLY A 189 0.86 6.25 2.81
C GLY A 189 -0.30 5.32 2.43
N HIS A 190 -0.33 4.09 2.96
CA HIS A 190 -1.46 3.17 2.75
C HIS A 190 -2.77 3.68 3.35
N ALA A 191 -2.73 4.27 4.55
CA ALA A 191 -3.95 4.74 5.20
C ALA A 191 -4.51 6.00 4.52
N VAL A 192 -3.64 6.95 4.15
CA VAL A 192 -4.07 8.16 3.44
C VAL A 192 -4.53 7.84 2.02
N ASP A 193 -3.96 6.81 1.40
CA ASP A 193 -4.44 6.31 0.12
C ASP A 193 -5.86 5.76 0.21
N ALA A 194 -6.14 4.92 1.21
CA ALA A 194 -7.49 4.41 1.47
C ALA A 194 -8.47 5.54 1.81
N LEU A 195 -8.04 6.55 2.60
CA LEU A 195 -8.85 7.73 2.91
C LEU A 195 -9.22 8.48 1.64
N CYS A 196 -8.26 8.80 0.78
CA CYS A 196 -8.52 9.49 -0.48
C CYS A 196 -9.38 8.65 -1.44
N HIS A 197 -9.18 7.34 -1.49
CA HIS A 197 -10.01 6.44 -2.30
C HIS A 197 -11.49 6.43 -1.90
N VAL A 198 -11.78 6.68 -0.61
CA VAL A 198 -13.14 6.72 -0.06
C VAL A 198 -13.75 8.13 -0.14
N LEU A 199 -12.96 9.17 0.14
CA LEU A 199 -13.46 10.53 0.44
C LEU A 199 -13.04 11.62 -0.58
N GLY A 200 -12.23 11.27 -1.59
CA GLY A 200 -11.63 12.23 -2.52
C GLY A 200 -10.23 12.68 -2.08
N GLU A 201 -9.52 13.34 -2.99
CA GLU A 201 -8.14 13.75 -2.81
C GLU A 201 -8.04 15.02 -1.93
N PHE A 202 -6.86 15.25 -1.34
CA PHE A 202 -6.55 16.50 -0.67
C PHE A 202 -6.39 17.62 -1.71
N THR A 203 -7.00 18.77 -1.45
CA THR A 203 -6.80 20.02 -2.21
C THR A 203 -5.68 20.88 -1.62
N GLU A 204 -5.40 20.68 -0.33
CA GLU A 204 -4.35 21.39 0.40
C GLU A 204 -3.93 20.58 1.64
N VAL A 205 -2.69 20.77 2.09
CA VAL A 205 -2.17 20.13 3.31
C VAL A 205 -1.31 21.09 4.13
N SER A 206 -1.40 20.95 5.45
CA SER A 206 -0.43 21.44 6.44
C SER A 206 0.11 20.25 7.23
N ALA A 207 1.40 20.26 7.60
CA ALA A 207 1.99 19.10 8.24
C ALA A 207 3.05 19.45 9.29
N THR A 208 3.20 18.56 10.25
CA THR A 208 4.34 18.50 11.17
C THR A 208 4.92 17.10 11.15
N THR A 209 6.21 16.99 10.87
CA THR A 209 6.95 15.73 10.99
C THR A 209 8.10 15.91 11.98
N ALA A 210 8.40 14.87 12.75
CA ALA A 210 9.52 14.90 13.70
C ALA A 210 10.13 13.52 13.89
N THR A 211 11.45 13.47 14.08
CA THR A 211 12.18 12.29 14.56
C THR A 211 12.47 12.49 16.05
N ARG A 212 11.58 11.96 16.91
CA ARG A 212 11.67 12.11 18.38
C ARG A 212 12.60 11.07 19.00
N ARG A 213 12.89 9.99 18.26
CA ARG A 213 13.86 8.96 18.63
C ARG A 213 15.01 8.99 17.63
N PRO A 214 16.10 9.74 17.88
CA PRO A 214 17.22 9.87 16.95
C PRO A 214 18.02 8.57 16.80
N SER A 215 17.82 7.60 17.71
CA SER A 215 18.38 6.26 17.62
C SER A 215 17.39 5.22 18.17
N VAL A 216 17.46 4.01 17.61
CA VAL A 216 16.60 2.88 17.97
C VAL A 216 17.49 1.68 18.30
N ARG A 217 17.08 0.87 19.27
CA ARG A 217 17.77 -0.36 19.61
C ARG A 217 17.26 -1.52 18.74
N THR A 218 18.17 -2.27 18.16
CA THR A 218 17.79 -3.52 17.49
C THR A 218 17.58 -4.64 18.51
N THR A 219 16.81 -5.67 18.14
CA THR A 219 16.52 -6.81 19.02
C THR A 219 17.77 -7.64 19.38
N ASP A 220 18.86 -7.51 18.61
CA ASP A 220 20.19 -8.06 18.93
C ASP A 220 21.07 -7.10 19.76
N GLY A 221 20.51 -5.96 20.23
CA GLY A 221 21.14 -5.04 21.18
C GLY A 221 21.95 -3.89 20.59
N ARG A 222 22.10 -3.80 19.26
CA ARG A 222 22.82 -2.69 18.60
C ARG A 222 21.99 -1.41 18.63
N SER A 223 22.65 -0.25 18.64
CA SER A 223 22.00 1.06 18.43
C SER A 223 22.15 1.46 16.96
N VAL A 224 21.03 1.83 16.33
CA VAL A 224 20.98 2.27 14.93
C VAL A 224 20.41 3.68 14.87
N PRO A 225 20.99 4.61 14.11
CA PRO A 225 20.44 5.94 13.93
C PRO A 225 19.09 5.86 13.21
N MET A 226 18.17 6.77 13.54
CA MET A 226 16.91 6.96 12.86
C MET A 226 16.83 8.36 12.28
N THR A 227 16.75 8.47 10.96
CA THR A 227 16.57 9.71 10.21
C THR A 227 15.13 9.85 9.68
N ALA A 228 14.41 8.73 9.56
CA ALA A 228 12.99 8.73 9.21
C ALA A 228 12.15 9.38 10.33
N PRO A 229 11.08 10.12 10.01
CA PRO A 229 10.18 10.66 11.03
C PRO A 229 9.47 9.53 11.78
N ASP A 230 9.35 9.65 13.11
CA ASP A 230 8.54 8.78 13.96
C ASP A 230 7.25 9.48 14.44
N GLN A 231 7.02 10.70 14.01
CA GLN A 231 5.78 11.45 14.21
C GLN A 231 5.41 12.12 12.88
N VAL A 232 4.18 11.91 12.42
CA VAL A 232 3.61 12.51 11.19
C VAL A 232 2.21 12.98 11.50
N ALA A 233 1.98 14.29 11.55
CA ALA A 233 0.69 14.90 11.73
C ALA A 233 0.36 15.77 10.53
N VAL A 234 -0.79 15.51 9.88
CA VAL A 234 -1.24 16.18 8.65
C VAL A 234 -2.67 16.65 8.86
N THR A 235 -2.96 17.87 8.43
CA THR A 235 -4.32 18.40 8.31
C THR A 235 -4.52 18.99 6.91
N GLY A 236 -5.75 19.00 6.42
CA GLY A 236 -6.05 19.56 5.11
C GLY A 236 -7.53 19.55 4.79
N THR A 237 -7.86 19.95 3.58
CA THR A 237 -9.21 19.94 3.02
C THR A 237 -9.26 18.94 1.86
N LEU A 238 -10.33 18.15 1.78
CA LEU A 238 -10.59 17.24 0.67
C LEU A 238 -11.40 17.90 -0.43
N GLU A 239 -11.43 17.32 -1.64
CA GLU A 239 -12.18 17.79 -2.82
C GLU A 239 -13.63 18.14 -2.50
N GLY A 240 -14.31 17.33 -1.66
CA GLY A 240 -15.68 17.57 -1.22
C GLY A 240 -15.84 18.65 -0.14
N GLY A 241 -14.77 19.34 0.26
CA GLY A 241 -14.79 20.36 1.31
C GLY A 241 -14.63 19.81 2.73
N ALA A 242 -14.60 18.49 2.92
CA ALA A 242 -14.43 17.88 4.23
C ALA A 242 -13.05 18.20 4.84
N VAL A 243 -13.03 18.50 6.14
CA VAL A 243 -11.78 18.75 6.88
C VAL A 243 -11.17 17.41 7.31
N ALA A 244 -9.89 17.21 6.99
CA ALA A 244 -9.18 15.98 7.32
C ALA A 244 -8.05 16.22 8.33
N SER A 245 -7.87 15.26 9.26
CA SER A 245 -6.72 15.20 10.17
C SER A 245 -6.18 13.78 10.27
N VAL A 246 -4.87 13.60 10.10
CA VAL A 246 -4.21 12.29 10.12
C VAL A 246 -2.96 12.36 10.98
N HIS A 247 -2.90 11.55 12.05
CA HIS A 247 -1.72 11.49 12.91
C HIS A 247 -1.21 10.06 13.05
N TYR A 248 -0.01 9.82 12.55
CA TYR A 248 0.75 8.58 12.73
C TYR A 248 1.90 8.75 13.72
N ARG A 249 2.05 7.78 14.63
CA ARG A 249 3.06 7.75 15.70
C ARG A 249 3.91 6.49 15.56
N GLY A 250 5.21 6.61 15.71
CA GLY A 250 6.13 5.48 15.73
C GLY A 250 6.00 4.64 17.01
N GLY A 251 5.98 3.30 16.83
CA GLY A 251 5.81 2.32 17.90
C GLY A 251 4.35 2.03 18.24
N ARG A 252 4.12 0.93 18.97
CA ARG A 252 2.79 0.57 19.46
C ARG A 252 2.35 1.48 20.61
N SER A 253 1.05 1.74 20.66
CA SER A 253 0.41 2.46 21.76
C SER A 253 -0.30 1.47 22.71
N ALA A 254 -0.27 1.76 24.02
CA ALA A 254 -1.12 1.06 24.97
C ALA A 254 -2.63 1.38 24.79
N GLY A 255 -2.92 2.54 24.18
CA GLY A 255 -4.27 2.95 23.79
C GLY A 255 -4.57 2.60 22.34
N THR A 256 -4.95 3.61 21.55
CA THR A 256 -5.35 3.47 20.15
C THR A 256 -4.15 3.15 19.24
N ASN A 257 -4.27 2.08 18.44
CA ASN A 257 -3.30 1.74 17.40
C ASN A 257 -3.82 2.02 15.99
N PHE A 258 -5.14 1.93 15.76
CA PHE A 258 -5.80 2.41 14.57
C PHE A 258 -7.22 2.86 14.89
N LEU A 259 -7.55 4.08 14.51
CA LEU A 259 -8.88 4.66 14.53
C LEU A 259 -9.02 5.56 13.30
N TRP A 260 -10.05 5.34 12.52
CA TRP A 260 -10.45 6.22 11.43
C TRP A 260 -11.93 6.54 11.62
N GLU A 261 -12.24 7.82 11.81
CA GLU A 261 -13.59 8.36 11.95
C GLU A 261 -13.94 9.21 10.74
N ILE A 262 -15.15 9.02 10.22
CA ILE A 262 -15.73 9.80 9.13
C ILE A 262 -17.05 10.34 9.66
N ASN A 263 -17.14 11.66 9.79
CA ASN A 263 -18.30 12.34 10.35
C ASN A 263 -19.10 12.99 9.22
N GLY A 264 -20.36 12.62 9.11
CA GLY A 264 -21.30 13.14 8.13
C GLY A 264 -22.45 13.94 8.76
N SER A 265 -23.25 14.57 7.91
CA SER A 265 -24.40 15.36 8.33
C SER A 265 -25.53 14.53 8.96
N GLU A 266 -25.59 13.22 8.65
CA GLU A 266 -26.66 12.31 9.09
C GLU A 266 -26.16 11.15 9.94
N GLY A 267 -24.82 11.03 10.14
CA GLY A 267 -24.23 9.94 10.92
C GLY A 267 -22.72 9.85 10.79
N ASP A 268 -22.16 8.79 11.35
CA ASP A 268 -20.73 8.57 11.42
C ASP A 268 -20.37 7.14 10.99
N VAL A 269 -19.21 6.99 10.33
CA VAL A 269 -18.54 5.69 10.16
C VAL A 269 -17.26 5.69 10.97
N VAL A 270 -17.03 4.62 11.72
CA VAL A 270 -15.81 4.43 12.51
C VAL A 270 -15.16 3.11 12.14
N VAL A 271 -13.87 3.15 11.78
CA VAL A 271 -13.04 1.97 11.53
C VAL A 271 -12.02 1.86 12.66
N ARG A 272 -12.02 0.73 13.36
CA ARG A 272 -11.10 0.46 14.49
C ARG A 272 -10.25 -0.76 14.21
N GLY A 273 -8.97 -0.68 14.57
CA GLY A 273 -8.04 -1.79 14.39
C GLY A 273 -7.02 -1.88 15.52
N THR A 274 -6.38 -3.03 15.64
CA THR A 274 -5.35 -3.30 16.65
C THR A 274 -3.94 -2.99 16.16
N SER A 275 -3.78 -2.69 14.86
CA SER A 275 -2.53 -2.32 14.20
C SER A 275 -2.76 -1.11 13.31
N GLY A 276 -1.79 -0.20 13.24
CA GLY A 276 -1.83 0.95 12.34
C GLY A 276 -1.61 0.64 10.85
N HIS A 277 -1.47 -0.63 10.52
CA HIS A 277 -1.29 -1.11 9.16
C HIS A 277 -2.63 -1.53 8.55
N LEU A 278 -3.40 -0.55 8.05
CA LEU A 278 -4.71 -0.77 7.42
C LEU A 278 -4.63 -1.79 6.26
N GLN A 279 -3.52 -1.81 5.55
CA GLN A 279 -3.31 -2.68 4.39
C GLN A 279 -3.27 -4.19 4.68
N TYR A 280 -3.14 -4.60 5.95
CA TYR A 280 -3.21 -6.01 6.39
C TYR A 280 -3.71 -6.18 7.83
N GLY A 281 -4.04 -5.08 8.50
CA GLY A 281 -4.60 -5.11 9.85
C GLY A 281 -6.07 -5.53 9.83
N ARG A 282 -6.47 -6.29 10.85
CA ARG A 282 -7.89 -6.52 11.10
C ARG A 282 -8.55 -5.25 11.61
N VAL A 283 -9.68 -4.90 11.04
CA VAL A 283 -10.46 -3.74 11.42
C VAL A 283 -11.94 -4.08 11.54
N ASP A 284 -12.60 -3.42 12.49
CA ASP A 284 -14.05 -3.43 12.65
C ASP A 284 -14.63 -2.14 12.07
N VAL A 285 -15.73 -2.24 11.35
CA VAL A 285 -16.51 -1.12 10.83
C VAL A 285 -17.75 -0.94 11.70
N LEU A 286 -17.95 0.28 12.19
CA LEU A 286 -19.13 0.66 12.95
C LEU A 286 -19.80 1.85 12.28
N VAL A 287 -21.13 1.92 12.37
CA VAL A 287 -21.93 3.02 11.82
C VAL A 287 -22.89 3.52 12.89
N GLY A 288 -23.01 4.83 13.01
CA GLY A 288 -23.98 5.49 13.87
C GLY A 288 -24.80 6.50 13.09
N ARG A 289 -26.06 6.71 13.47
CA ARG A 289 -26.90 7.78 12.92
C ARG A 289 -27.00 8.94 13.88
N SER A 290 -27.03 10.14 13.36
CA SER A 290 -27.30 11.35 14.14
C SER A 290 -28.66 11.24 14.83
N GLY A 291 -28.71 11.59 16.11
CA GLY A 291 -29.96 11.60 16.87
C GLY A 291 -30.24 10.38 17.74
N GLY A 292 -29.36 9.35 17.77
CA GLY A 292 -29.46 8.29 18.79
C GLY A 292 -28.97 6.91 18.38
N GLY A 293 -28.82 6.02 19.37
CA GLY A 293 -28.47 4.60 19.18
C GLY A 293 -26.98 4.27 19.29
N GLY A 294 -26.09 5.27 19.23
CA GLY A 294 -24.64 5.05 19.27
C GLY A 294 -24.10 4.34 18.03
N LEU A 295 -22.83 3.94 18.09
CA LEU A 295 -22.16 3.19 17.04
C LEU A 295 -22.52 1.70 17.11
N LEU A 296 -23.01 1.14 16.03
CA LEU A 296 -23.35 -0.28 15.89
C LEU A 296 -22.40 -0.95 14.89
N PRO A 297 -22.04 -2.23 15.10
CA PRO A 297 -21.26 -2.99 14.13
C PRO A 297 -21.93 -3.00 12.75
N SER A 298 -21.13 -2.76 11.70
CA SER A 298 -21.53 -2.87 10.30
C SER A 298 -20.70 -3.99 9.64
N PRO A 299 -21.18 -5.24 9.65
CA PRO A 299 -20.43 -6.36 9.10
C PRO A 299 -20.14 -6.16 7.62
N VAL A 300 -18.90 -6.48 7.21
CA VAL A 300 -18.49 -6.41 5.81
C VAL A 300 -19.28 -7.44 5.00
N PRO A 301 -20.01 -7.03 3.95
CA PRO A 301 -20.77 -7.96 3.10
C PRO A 301 -19.88 -8.95 2.34
N ASP A 302 -20.35 -10.20 2.18
CA ASP A 302 -19.64 -11.29 1.49
C ASP A 302 -19.22 -10.95 0.06
N ARG A 303 -19.97 -10.06 -0.62
CA ARG A 303 -19.59 -9.60 -1.99
C ARG A 303 -18.21 -8.94 -2.09
N PHE A 304 -17.63 -8.53 -0.97
CA PHE A 304 -16.28 -7.95 -0.92
C PHE A 304 -15.20 -8.98 -0.58
N ALA A 305 -15.56 -10.18 -0.16
CA ALA A 305 -14.64 -11.25 0.24
C ALA A 305 -14.45 -12.24 -0.93
N GLY A 306 -13.58 -11.86 -1.89
CA GLY A 306 -13.22 -12.72 -3.03
C GLY A 306 -12.36 -13.92 -2.63
N THR A 307 -11.66 -13.81 -1.49
CA THR A 307 -10.70 -14.82 -1.01
C THR A 307 -10.88 -15.15 0.48
N PRO A 308 -12.07 -15.68 0.91
CA PRO A 308 -12.37 -15.91 2.32
C PRO A 308 -11.40 -16.88 3.01
N ALA A 309 -10.76 -17.80 2.27
CA ALA A 309 -9.77 -18.72 2.82
C ALA A 309 -8.53 -18.02 3.41
N LEU A 310 -8.26 -16.78 3.02
CA LEU A 310 -7.15 -15.96 3.51
C LEU A 310 -7.59 -14.87 4.51
N ALA A 311 -8.83 -14.86 4.98
CA ALA A 311 -9.39 -13.77 5.79
C ALA A 311 -8.53 -13.39 7.02
N ASP A 312 -7.79 -14.32 7.56
CA ASP A 312 -6.92 -14.15 8.73
C ASP A 312 -5.41 -14.08 8.37
N ASP A 313 -5.08 -14.15 7.09
CA ASP A 313 -3.71 -14.15 6.58
C ASP A 313 -3.24 -12.74 6.21
N LEU A 314 -1.93 -12.47 6.33
CA LEU A 314 -1.31 -11.21 5.88
C LEU A 314 -1.46 -10.97 4.36
N GLY A 315 -1.63 -12.04 3.59
CA GLY A 315 -1.85 -12.00 2.15
C GLY A 315 -3.29 -11.69 1.73
N HIS A 316 -4.25 -11.57 2.64
CA HIS A 316 -5.67 -11.41 2.28
C HIS A 316 -5.93 -10.21 1.37
N THR A 317 -5.49 -9.02 1.75
CA THR A 317 -5.72 -7.81 0.94
C THR A 317 -4.92 -7.81 -0.36
N VAL A 318 -3.78 -8.50 -0.39
CA VAL A 318 -3.00 -8.75 -1.61
C VAL A 318 -3.76 -9.70 -2.53
N ALA A 319 -4.41 -10.74 -2.00
CA ALA A 319 -5.24 -11.64 -2.79
C ALA A 319 -6.45 -10.91 -3.39
N GLU A 320 -7.12 -10.05 -2.61
CA GLU A 320 -8.20 -9.20 -3.12
C GLU A 320 -7.72 -8.26 -4.24
N ALA A 321 -6.50 -7.73 -4.14
CA ALA A 321 -5.88 -6.96 -5.23
C ALA A 321 -5.63 -7.82 -6.47
N TYR A 322 -5.16 -9.07 -6.32
CA TYR A 322 -5.00 -9.98 -7.46
C TYR A 322 -6.33 -10.34 -8.14
N VAL A 323 -7.42 -10.48 -7.38
CA VAL A 323 -8.77 -10.65 -7.98
C VAL A 323 -9.11 -9.46 -8.87
N GLN A 324 -8.85 -8.23 -8.43
CA GLN A 324 -9.08 -7.03 -9.22
C GLN A 324 -8.14 -6.94 -10.43
N ILE A 325 -6.84 -7.24 -10.25
CA ILE A 325 -5.85 -7.25 -11.34
C ILE A 325 -6.25 -8.25 -12.44
N ALA A 326 -6.69 -9.46 -12.09
CA ALA A 326 -7.16 -10.43 -13.06
C ALA A 326 -8.35 -9.91 -13.88
N ALA A 327 -9.32 -9.27 -13.20
CA ALA A 327 -10.46 -8.66 -13.87
C ALA A 327 -10.03 -7.51 -14.80
N ASP A 328 -9.12 -6.65 -14.34
CA ASP A 328 -8.62 -5.53 -15.13
C ASP A 328 -7.84 -5.98 -16.36
N LEU A 329 -6.99 -7.01 -16.23
CA LEU A 329 -6.26 -7.60 -17.36
C LEU A 329 -7.20 -8.26 -18.39
N ALA A 330 -8.28 -8.87 -17.93
CA ALA A 330 -9.24 -9.55 -18.81
C ALA A 330 -10.22 -8.59 -19.52
N THR A 331 -10.62 -7.50 -18.87
CA THR A 331 -11.71 -6.62 -19.33
C THR A 331 -11.27 -5.21 -19.71
N GLY A 332 -10.05 -4.81 -19.36
CA GLY A 332 -9.59 -3.43 -19.48
C GLY A 332 -10.23 -2.48 -18.45
N SER A 333 -10.88 -3.01 -17.40
CA SER A 333 -11.36 -2.19 -16.26
C SER A 333 -10.19 -1.62 -15.45
N ARG A 334 -10.50 -0.73 -14.51
CA ARG A 334 -9.51 -0.07 -13.64
C ARG A 334 -9.98 -0.14 -12.19
N SER A 335 -10.03 -1.35 -11.63
CA SER A 335 -10.48 -1.60 -10.27
C SER A 335 -9.32 -1.72 -9.27
N ALA A 336 -8.18 -2.24 -9.72
CA ALA A 336 -6.94 -2.30 -8.94
C ALA A 336 -6.18 -0.95 -8.99
N PRO A 337 -5.42 -0.61 -7.94
CA PRO A 337 -4.59 0.60 -7.94
C PRO A 337 -3.49 0.52 -9.00
N THR A 338 -3.36 1.60 -9.79
CA THR A 338 -2.43 1.73 -10.92
C THR A 338 -1.18 2.52 -10.54
N PHE A 339 -0.18 2.56 -11.42
CA PHE A 339 0.98 3.44 -11.24
C PHE A 339 0.59 4.91 -11.15
N ALA A 340 -0.44 5.36 -11.86
CA ALA A 340 -0.94 6.73 -11.75
C ALA A 340 -1.47 7.03 -10.34
N ASP A 341 -2.14 6.06 -9.69
CA ASP A 341 -2.54 6.19 -8.29
C ASP A 341 -1.32 6.27 -7.37
N GLY A 342 -0.28 5.45 -7.64
CA GLY A 342 0.98 5.49 -6.92
C GLY A 342 1.68 6.84 -7.03
N ALA A 343 1.81 7.38 -8.24
CA ALA A 343 2.42 8.70 -8.46
C ALA A 343 1.64 9.82 -7.74
N ARG A 344 0.30 9.81 -7.86
CA ARG A 344 -0.56 10.76 -7.13
C ARG A 344 -0.29 10.72 -5.63
N ARG A 345 -0.11 9.53 -5.07
CA ARG A 345 0.19 9.37 -3.65
C ARG A 345 1.58 9.87 -3.30
N HIS A 346 2.58 9.66 -4.16
CA HIS A 346 3.91 10.26 -3.97
C HIS A 346 3.88 11.78 -3.95
N HIS A 347 3.11 12.43 -4.85
CA HIS A 347 2.95 13.88 -4.85
C HIS A 347 2.31 14.40 -3.55
N LEU A 348 1.30 13.72 -3.01
CA LEU A 348 0.75 14.06 -1.70
C LEU A 348 1.80 13.96 -0.59
N LEU A 349 2.60 12.87 -0.56
CA LEU A 349 3.65 12.70 0.46
C LEU A 349 4.73 13.77 0.34
N GLU A 350 5.13 14.16 -0.87
CA GLU A 350 6.06 15.26 -1.11
C GLU A 350 5.51 16.60 -0.62
N ALA A 351 4.22 16.89 -0.86
CA ALA A 351 3.56 18.08 -0.34
C ALA A 351 3.51 18.09 1.20
N VAL A 352 3.29 16.93 1.83
CA VAL A 352 3.36 16.77 3.29
C VAL A 352 4.78 17.07 3.81
N GLU A 353 5.83 16.55 3.16
CA GLU A 353 7.21 16.84 3.54
C GLU A 353 7.53 18.33 3.35
N GLN A 354 7.11 18.92 2.24
CA GLN A 354 7.31 20.35 1.94
C GLN A 354 6.58 21.24 2.98
N ALA A 355 5.32 20.90 3.31
CA ALA A 355 4.57 21.62 4.35
C ALA A 355 5.27 21.56 5.71
N ALA A 356 5.78 20.39 6.09
CA ALA A 356 6.50 20.21 7.36
C ALA A 356 7.82 20.98 7.42
N VAL A 357 8.56 21.06 6.30
CA VAL A 357 9.82 21.79 6.23
C VAL A 357 9.63 23.30 6.21
N THR A 358 8.64 23.79 5.44
CA THR A 358 8.40 25.23 5.25
C THR A 358 7.53 25.84 6.34
N GLY A 359 6.77 25.04 7.08
CA GLY A 359 5.72 25.50 8.00
C GLY A 359 4.55 26.19 7.31
N ARG A 360 4.41 26.03 6.00
CA ARG A 360 3.36 26.61 5.17
C ARG A 360 2.38 25.56 4.70
N ARG A 361 1.14 25.96 4.48
CA ARG A 361 0.18 25.15 3.76
C ARG A 361 0.60 25.03 2.29
N ILE A 362 0.46 23.83 1.74
CA ILE A 362 0.75 23.51 0.34
C ILE A 362 -0.55 23.16 -0.36
N ASP A 363 -0.83 23.85 -1.47
CA ASP A 363 -1.96 23.55 -2.34
C ASP A 363 -1.63 22.38 -3.26
N LEU A 364 -2.61 21.51 -3.49
CA LEU A 364 -2.53 20.33 -4.36
C LEU A 364 -3.50 20.52 -5.53
N PRO A 365 -3.04 21.02 -6.68
CA PRO A 365 -3.92 21.24 -7.83
C PRO A 365 -4.40 19.90 -8.39
N LEU A 366 -5.71 19.69 -8.40
CA LEU A 366 -6.35 18.47 -8.91
C LEU A 366 -6.05 18.21 -10.39
N ALA A 367 -5.89 19.25 -11.19
CA ALA A 367 -5.61 19.16 -12.62
C ALA A 367 -4.19 18.64 -12.95
N ALA A 368 -3.24 18.69 -12.01
CA ALA A 368 -1.88 18.18 -12.21
C ALA A 368 -1.78 16.65 -11.98
N LEU A 369 -2.86 16.04 -11.52
CA LEU A 369 -2.90 14.65 -11.07
C LEU A 369 -3.66 13.70 -12.02
N VAL A 370 -4.10 14.22 -13.17
CA VAL A 370 -4.78 13.43 -14.21
C VAL A 370 -3.86 13.34 -15.42
N PRO A 371 -3.25 12.18 -15.72
CA PRO A 371 -2.70 11.92 -17.04
C PRO A 371 -3.81 11.59 -18.03
#